data_81388ec93c00a099ce27571bdc7dbef5
#
_entry.id   81388ec93c00a099ce27571bdc7dbef5
#
_cell.length_a   1.000
_cell.length_b   1.000
_cell.length_c   1.000
_cell.angle_alpha   90.00
_cell.angle_beta   90.00
_cell.angle_gamma   90.00
#
_symmetry.space_group_name_H-M   'P 1'
#
loop_
_entity.id
_entity.type
_entity.pdbx_description
1 polymer ?
#
loop_
_entity_poly.entity_id
_entity_poly.type
_entity_poly.pdbx_seq_one_letter_code
_entity_poly.pdbx_strand_id
1 'polypeptide(L)'
;MNQWKIWVVVLLTCGSGAIAQNTRELEGTISMSGAWALYPMAVKWSEEFQKLHPKVRFDISAGGAGKGMTDVLSDAVGIGLVSREINPAELEKGAFPIAVVKDAVVPMINVKNPAYKALLKKGVKADVLAGIWIQGNVTKWSQLTGTDIDAPIHPYTRSDACGAAETWAKYLGGKKQEDLKAKGLIAVYGDPGLGEAVRRDPVAIGYNNVNFAYDAKTGKPVAGLDVLPLDVNTNGVIDKAEDFYGTQNDLIAAIGRGDFPSPPARDLYFVTKGKPTSGLIVDFVLWALKDGQTFVNSSGYICLPAEKIEAQIVRLNAKP
;
A
#
# COMPACT_ATOMS: atom_id res chain seq x y z
N MET A 1 51.37 -48.19 60.56
CA MET A 1 51.87 -47.21 59.61
C MET A 1 50.75 -46.95 58.58
N ASN A 2 49.87 -45.96 58.80
CA ASN A 2 48.74 -45.64 57.95
C ASN A 2 49.10 -44.36 57.14
N GLN A 3 49.17 -44.53 55.83
CA GLN A 3 49.30 -43.37 54.90
C GLN A 3 47.93 -42.89 54.47
N TRP A 4 47.58 -41.71 54.88
CA TRP A 4 46.40 -40.98 54.36
C TRP A 4 46.76 -40.26 53.04
N LYS A 5 46.09 -40.66 51.95
CA LYS A 5 46.15 -39.97 50.67
C LYS A 5 45.11 -38.83 50.69
N ILE A 6 45.61 -37.60 50.67
CA ILE A 6 44.77 -36.39 50.50
C ILE A 6 44.48 -36.22 49.02
N TRP A 7 43.17 -36.29 48.64
CA TRP A 7 42.71 -35.94 47.32
C TRP A 7 42.41 -34.42 47.29
N VAL A 8 43.15 -33.64 46.48
CA VAL A 8 42.84 -32.27 46.21
C VAL A 8 41.87 -32.23 45.04
N VAL A 9 40.60 -31.86 45.29
CA VAL A 9 39.60 -31.64 44.26
C VAL A 9 39.76 -30.17 43.79
N VAL A 10 40.28 -30.01 42.57
CA VAL A 10 40.32 -28.71 41.89
C VAL A 10 38.96 -28.45 41.26
N LEU A 11 38.13 -27.61 41.86
CA LEU A 11 36.88 -27.07 41.26
C LEU A 11 37.23 -26.06 40.18
N LEU A 12 37.18 -26.47 38.93
CA LEU A 12 37.15 -25.54 37.77
C LEU A 12 35.79 -24.86 37.72
N THR A 13 35.69 -23.64 38.19
CA THR A 13 34.55 -22.76 37.95
C THR A 13 34.64 -22.26 36.51
N CYS A 14 33.90 -22.89 35.60
CA CYS A 14 33.59 -22.29 34.27
C CYS A 14 32.73 -21.05 34.48
N GLY A 15 33.36 -19.89 34.53
CA GLY A 15 32.66 -18.62 34.43
C GLY A 15 32.05 -18.49 33.01
N SER A 16 30.76 -18.78 32.88
CA SER A 16 29.99 -18.41 31.68
C SER A 16 29.89 -16.89 31.64
N GLY A 17 30.86 -16.25 31.01
CA GLY A 17 30.77 -14.83 30.64
C GLY A 17 29.63 -14.69 29.63
N ALA A 18 28.44 -14.37 30.10
CA ALA A 18 27.40 -13.84 29.22
C ALA A 18 27.96 -12.54 28.60
N ILE A 19 28.32 -12.62 27.33
CA ILE A 19 28.57 -11.42 26.52
C ILE A 19 27.22 -10.72 26.44
N ALA A 20 26.98 -9.76 27.33
CA ALA A 20 25.88 -8.82 27.18
C ALA A 20 26.16 -8.07 25.87
N GLN A 21 25.46 -8.47 24.81
CA GLN A 21 25.35 -7.63 23.64
C GLN A 21 24.80 -6.30 24.14
N ASN A 22 25.62 -5.28 24.15
CA ASN A 22 25.23 -3.91 24.44
C ASN A 22 24.36 -3.42 23.28
N THR A 23 23.13 -3.92 23.20
CA THR A 23 22.13 -3.46 22.25
C THR A 23 21.78 -2.04 22.69
N ARG A 24 22.25 -1.06 21.92
CA ARG A 24 21.90 0.34 22.11
C ARG A 24 20.38 0.43 22.21
N GLU A 25 19.89 0.83 23.38
CA GLU A 25 18.47 1.00 23.60
C GLU A 25 17.99 2.18 22.73
N LEU A 26 17.12 1.89 21.77
CA LEU A 26 16.57 2.92 20.90
C LEU A 26 15.48 3.67 21.66
N GLU A 27 15.52 5.00 21.59
CA GLU A 27 14.53 5.89 22.18
C GLU A 27 14.28 7.11 21.28
N GLY A 28 13.11 7.74 21.41
CA GLY A 28 12.72 8.92 20.66
C GLY A 28 11.40 8.74 19.92
N THR A 29 11.07 9.72 19.07
CA THR A 29 9.83 9.74 18.31
C THR A 29 10.10 9.73 16.80
N ILE A 30 9.42 8.87 16.06
CA ILE A 30 9.38 8.88 14.60
C ILE A 30 8.03 9.44 14.17
N SER A 31 8.04 10.60 13.50
CA SER A 31 6.84 11.20 12.92
C SER A 31 6.69 10.79 11.46
N MET A 32 5.47 10.40 11.08
CA MET A 32 5.14 9.98 9.71
C MET A 32 3.82 10.61 9.26
N SER A 33 3.73 11.00 8.00
CA SER A 33 2.46 11.45 7.43
C SER A 33 2.34 11.05 5.96
N GLY A 34 1.11 10.96 5.45
CA GLY A 34 0.89 10.91 4.02
C GLY A 34 -0.10 9.86 3.51
N ALA A 35 0.35 8.99 2.63
CA ALA A 35 -0.49 8.11 1.83
C ALA A 35 -1.39 7.19 2.67
N TRP A 36 -2.70 7.28 2.44
CA TRP A 36 -3.68 6.34 2.97
C TRP A 36 -3.32 4.89 2.68
N ALA A 37 -2.83 4.62 1.47
CA ALA A 37 -2.42 3.27 1.04
C ALA A 37 -1.37 2.63 1.94
N LEU A 38 -0.41 3.40 2.47
CA LEU A 38 0.69 2.88 3.28
C LEU A 38 0.43 3.02 4.79
N TYR A 39 -0.58 3.81 5.18
CA TYR A 39 -0.89 4.08 6.58
C TYR A 39 -1.13 2.80 7.42
N PRO A 40 -1.97 1.83 7.00
CA PRO A 40 -2.17 0.61 7.80
C PRO A 40 -0.88 -0.19 8.02
N MET A 41 -0.01 -0.28 7.01
CA MET A 41 1.26 -0.98 7.12
C MET A 41 2.25 -0.23 8.03
N ALA A 42 2.30 1.10 7.92
CA ALA A 42 3.12 1.93 8.79
C ALA A 42 2.72 1.78 10.26
N VAL A 43 1.40 1.74 10.56
CA VAL A 43 0.88 1.47 11.91
C VAL A 43 1.30 0.07 12.38
N LYS A 44 1.11 -0.97 11.55
CA LYS A 44 1.49 -2.34 11.89
C LYS A 44 2.99 -2.44 12.20
N TRP A 45 3.83 -1.90 11.35
CA TRP A 45 5.28 -1.89 11.59
C TRP A 45 5.68 -1.12 12.83
N SER A 46 5.02 0.00 13.10
CA SER A 46 5.26 0.79 14.31
C SER A 46 4.93 0.02 15.58
N GLU A 47 3.78 -0.68 15.61
CA GLU A 47 3.38 -1.53 16.73
C GLU A 47 4.38 -2.67 16.97
N GLU A 48 4.82 -3.35 15.93
CA GLU A 48 5.77 -4.46 16.05
C GLU A 48 7.17 -3.97 16.45
N PHE A 49 7.61 -2.84 15.90
CA PHE A 49 8.89 -2.23 16.28
C PHE A 49 8.89 -1.74 17.74
N GLN A 50 7.79 -1.18 18.22
CA GLN A 50 7.65 -0.77 19.63
C GLN A 50 7.71 -1.93 20.62
N LYS A 51 7.27 -3.14 20.23
CA LYS A 51 7.41 -4.34 21.09
C LYS A 51 8.89 -4.67 21.31
N LEU A 52 9.74 -4.42 20.30
CA LEU A 52 11.19 -4.63 20.39
C LEU A 52 11.90 -3.45 21.07
N HIS A 53 11.36 -2.23 20.91
CA HIS A 53 11.95 -0.97 21.37
C HIS A 53 10.91 -0.13 22.12
N PRO A 54 10.58 -0.46 23.39
CA PRO A 54 9.44 0.15 24.12
C PRO A 54 9.57 1.65 24.39
N LYS A 55 10.76 2.22 24.28
CA LYS A 55 11.00 3.67 24.45
C LYS A 55 10.83 4.48 23.16
N VAL A 56 10.62 3.80 22.02
CA VAL A 56 10.32 4.46 20.75
C VAL A 56 8.83 4.82 20.70
N ARG A 57 8.52 6.01 20.20
CA ARG A 57 7.14 6.49 19.97
C ARG A 57 6.97 6.76 18.49
N PHE A 58 5.72 6.63 18.03
CA PHE A 58 5.34 6.94 16.66
C PHE A 58 4.19 7.93 16.66
N ASP A 59 4.29 8.94 15.79
CA ASP A 59 3.23 9.87 15.47
C ASP A 59 2.91 9.73 13.97
N ILE A 60 1.74 9.14 13.65
CA ILE A 60 1.41 8.75 12.28
C ILE A 60 0.08 9.36 11.88
N SER A 61 0.06 10.10 10.77
CA SER A 61 -1.15 10.69 10.21
C SER A 61 -1.34 10.36 8.74
N ALA A 62 -2.59 10.11 8.32
CA ALA A 62 -2.95 9.97 6.91
C ALA A 62 -3.45 11.32 6.35
N GLY A 63 -3.35 11.48 5.01
CA GLY A 63 -3.79 12.72 4.34
C GLY A 63 -3.43 12.75 2.85
N GLY A 64 -3.04 11.61 2.28
CA GLY A 64 -2.66 11.47 0.88
C GLY A 64 -1.15 11.62 0.63
N ALA A 65 -0.69 11.06 -0.50
CA ALA A 65 0.72 11.03 -0.86
C ALA A 65 1.32 12.44 -1.05
N GLY A 66 0.52 13.40 -1.54
CA GLY A 66 0.93 14.78 -1.70
C GLY A 66 1.23 15.45 -0.36
N LYS A 67 0.38 15.20 0.67
CA LYS A 67 0.64 15.67 2.03
C LYS A 67 1.95 15.09 2.57
N GLY A 68 2.14 13.76 2.47
CA GLY A 68 3.35 13.11 2.94
C GLY A 68 4.63 13.67 2.32
N MET A 69 4.60 13.92 1.01
CA MET A 69 5.71 14.55 0.30
C MET A 69 5.97 15.98 0.79
N THR A 70 4.92 16.78 0.93
CA THR A 70 5.04 18.17 1.41
C THR A 70 5.59 18.22 2.83
N ASP A 71 5.03 17.42 3.72
CA ASP A 71 5.42 17.40 5.13
C ASP A 71 6.89 16.98 5.31
N VAL A 72 7.35 15.95 4.59
CA VAL A 72 8.74 15.50 4.71
C VAL A 72 9.72 16.49 4.10
N LEU A 73 9.42 17.10 2.96
CA LEU A 73 10.30 18.07 2.32
C LEU A 73 10.39 19.39 3.11
N SER A 74 9.36 19.72 3.91
CA SER A 74 9.36 20.86 4.82
C SER A 74 9.88 20.55 6.24
N ASP A 75 10.41 19.33 6.47
CA ASP A 75 10.87 18.85 7.78
C ASP A 75 9.77 18.81 8.87
N ALA A 76 8.48 18.80 8.48
CA ALA A 76 7.36 18.64 9.42
C ALA A 76 7.25 17.21 9.96
N VAL A 77 7.73 16.21 9.22
CA VAL A 77 7.82 14.80 9.65
C VAL A 77 9.16 14.20 9.24
N GLY A 78 9.57 13.15 9.96
CA GLY A 78 10.80 12.41 9.62
C GLY A 78 10.66 11.49 8.42
N ILE A 79 9.43 10.96 8.19
CA ILE A 79 9.14 10.05 7.08
C ILE A 79 7.83 10.45 6.40
N GLY A 80 7.87 10.69 5.09
CA GLY A 80 6.70 10.84 4.23
C GLY A 80 6.23 9.47 3.72
N LEU A 81 4.92 9.19 3.81
CA LEU A 81 4.29 8.02 3.24
C LEU A 81 3.84 8.36 1.82
N VAL A 82 4.39 7.70 0.80
CA VAL A 82 4.11 8.02 -0.61
C VAL A 82 3.70 6.76 -1.38
N SER A 83 2.60 6.83 -2.10
CA SER A 83 2.00 5.71 -2.83
C SER A 83 1.89 5.99 -4.34
N ARG A 84 2.89 6.62 -4.89
CA ARG A 84 3.07 6.90 -6.32
C ARG A 84 4.55 7.05 -6.63
N GLU A 85 4.87 7.08 -7.89
CA GLU A 85 6.23 7.45 -8.32
C GLU A 85 6.62 8.85 -7.81
N ILE A 86 7.89 9.01 -7.52
CA ILE A 86 8.45 10.27 -7.04
C ILE A 86 8.77 11.14 -8.25
N ASN A 87 8.22 12.33 -8.30
CA ASN A 87 8.43 13.24 -9.42
C ASN A 87 9.89 13.76 -9.45
N PRO A 88 10.50 13.98 -10.63
CA PRO A 88 11.84 14.53 -10.74
C PRO A 88 12.04 15.80 -9.91
N ALA A 89 11.09 16.73 -9.93
CA ALA A 89 11.14 17.97 -9.14
C ALA A 89 11.15 17.73 -7.61
N GLU A 90 10.63 16.59 -7.14
CA GLU A 90 10.68 16.21 -5.71
C GLU A 90 12.07 15.65 -5.35
N LEU A 91 12.68 14.88 -6.27
CA LEU A 91 14.06 14.41 -6.12
C LEU A 91 15.04 15.59 -6.07
N GLU A 92 14.87 16.59 -6.95
CA GLU A 92 15.68 17.81 -6.95
C GLU A 92 15.54 18.61 -5.64
N LYS A 93 14.37 18.52 -4.97
CA LYS A 93 14.15 19.11 -3.63
C LYS A 93 14.70 18.27 -2.49
N GLY A 94 15.35 17.16 -2.79
CA GLY A 94 15.99 16.30 -1.81
C GLY A 94 15.12 15.13 -1.33
N ALA A 95 14.03 14.79 -1.99
CA ALA A 95 13.29 13.57 -1.65
C ALA A 95 14.18 12.33 -1.83
N PHE A 96 14.32 11.51 -0.80
CA PHE A 96 15.04 10.24 -0.83
C PHE A 96 14.03 9.09 -0.66
N PRO A 97 13.57 8.49 -1.75
CA PRO A 97 12.57 7.42 -1.70
C PRO A 97 13.20 6.07 -1.37
N ILE A 98 12.51 5.31 -0.53
CA ILE A 98 12.85 3.95 -0.14
C ILE A 98 11.61 3.10 -0.41
N ALA A 99 11.64 2.26 -1.43
CA ALA A 99 10.55 1.33 -1.70
C ALA A 99 10.47 0.28 -0.59
N VAL A 100 9.29 0.09 0.00
CA VAL A 100 9.12 -0.76 1.19
C VAL A 100 8.15 -1.93 0.97
N VAL A 101 7.07 -1.73 0.21
CA VAL A 101 6.09 -2.76 -0.17
C VAL A 101 5.45 -2.43 -1.51
N LYS A 102 4.65 -3.35 -2.05
CA LYS A 102 3.78 -3.13 -3.20
C LYS A 102 2.31 -3.20 -2.78
N ASP A 103 1.46 -2.44 -3.47
CA ASP A 103 0.01 -2.38 -3.35
C ASP A 103 -0.61 -2.24 -4.75
N ALA A 104 -1.93 -2.22 -4.84
CA ALA A 104 -2.65 -1.92 -6.08
C ALA A 104 -3.89 -1.06 -5.82
N VAL A 105 -4.33 -0.39 -6.88
CA VAL A 105 -5.64 0.28 -6.94
C VAL A 105 -6.59 -0.60 -7.74
N VAL A 106 -7.79 -0.79 -7.19
CA VAL A 106 -8.83 -1.64 -7.79
C VAL A 106 -10.12 -0.87 -7.99
N PRO A 107 -10.89 -1.12 -9.05
CA PRO A 107 -12.20 -0.53 -9.22
C PRO A 107 -13.21 -1.18 -8.27
N MET A 108 -14.09 -0.37 -7.69
CA MET A 108 -15.12 -0.81 -6.75
C MET A 108 -16.51 -0.45 -7.23
N ILE A 109 -17.46 -1.34 -6.96
CA ILE A 109 -18.88 -1.18 -7.28
C ILE A 109 -19.75 -1.46 -6.05
N ASN A 110 -20.91 -0.82 -5.98
CA ASN A 110 -21.94 -1.19 -5.01
C ASN A 110 -22.59 -2.53 -5.42
N VAL A 111 -22.75 -3.46 -4.49
CA VAL A 111 -23.35 -4.78 -4.77
C VAL A 111 -24.84 -4.70 -5.17
N LYS A 112 -25.51 -3.55 -4.91
CA LYS A 112 -26.88 -3.28 -5.34
C LYS A 112 -26.95 -2.68 -6.75
N ASN A 113 -25.80 -2.47 -7.39
CA ASN A 113 -25.76 -1.89 -8.73
C ASN A 113 -26.49 -2.81 -9.73
N PRO A 114 -27.36 -2.27 -10.59
CA PRO A 114 -28.09 -3.09 -11.56
C PRO A 114 -27.18 -3.83 -12.55
N ALA A 115 -25.99 -3.32 -12.82
CA ALA A 115 -24.98 -3.92 -13.70
C ALA A 115 -24.05 -4.93 -13.00
N TYR A 116 -24.09 -5.01 -11.66
CA TYR A 116 -23.12 -5.74 -10.84
C TYR A 116 -22.87 -7.18 -11.31
N LYS A 117 -23.93 -7.99 -11.39
CA LYS A 117 -23.81 -9.42 -11.76
C LYS A 117 -23.27 -9.64 -13.18
N ALA A 118 -23.61 -8.75 -14.11
CA ALA A 118 -23.13 -8.82 -15.49
C ALA A 118 -21.64 -8.49 -15.56
N LEU A 119 -21.20 -7.46 -14.81
CA LEU A 119 -19.82 -7.00 -14.79
C LEU A 119 -18.87 -7.95 -14.08
N LEU A 120 -19.31 -8.68 -13.05
CA LEU A 120 -18.49 -9.73 -12.43
C LEU A 120 -18.10 -10.84 -13.41
N LYS A 121 -18.95 -11.14 -14.40
CA LYS A 121 -18.69 -12.18 -15.42
C LYS A 121 -17.91 -11.65 -16.60
N LYS A 122 -18.20 -10.39 -16.98
CA LYS A 122 -17.63 -9.77 -18.19
C LYS A 122 -16.28 -9.10 -17.92
N GLY A 123 -16.08 -8.62 -16.70
CA GLY A 123 -14.96 -7.71 -16.38
C GLY A 123 -15.14 -6.34 -17.00
N VAL A 124 -14.18 -5.45 -16.72
CA VAL A 124 -14.15 -4.10 -17.27
C VAL A 124 -12.78 -3.80 -17.87
N LYS A 125 -12.78 -3.30 -19.11
CA LYS A 125 -11.56 -2.96 -19.85
C LYS A 125 -11.06 -1.56 -19.45
N ALA A 126 -9.74 -1.35 -19.56
CA ALA A 126 -9.12 -0.08 -19.24
C ALA A 126 -9.63 1.09 -20.08
N ASP A 127 -9.89 0.87 -21.37
CA ASP A 127 -10.42 1.89 -22.30
C ASP A 127 -11.84 2.31 -21.94
N VAL A 128 -12.70 1.37 -21.52
CA VAL A 128 -14.05 1.64 -21.03
C VAL A 128 -14.00 2.46 -19.73
N LEU A 129 -13.12 2.08 -18.81
CA LEU A 129 -12.90 2.84 -17.58
C LEU A 129 -12.34 4.26 -17.88
N ALA A 130 -11.46 4.40 -18.87
CA ALA A 130 -11.01 5.71 -19.35
C ALA A 130 -12.16 6.57 -19.88
N GLY A 131 -13.12 5.93 -20.55
CA GLY A 131 -14.39 6.55 -20.98
C GLY A 131 -15.18 7.16 -19.82
N ILE A 132 -15.12 6.56 -18.63
CA ILE A 132 -15.80 7.06 -17.41
C ILE A 132 -15.05 8.24 -16.78
N TRP A 133 -13.73 8.09 -16.50
CA TRP A 133 -13.00 9.07 -15.66
C TRP A 133 -12.22 10.13 -16.44
N ILE A 134 -11.82 9.85 -17.69
CA ILE A 134 -10.99 10.78 -18.47
C ILE A 134 -11.84 11.46 -19.57
N GLN A 135 -12.50 10.66 -20.41
CA GLN A 135 -13.18 11.15 -21.62
C GLN A 135 -14.61 11.65 -21.35
N GLY A 136 -15.30 11.06 -20.34
CA GLY A 136 -16.68 11.43 -19.97
C GLY A 136 -17.74 11.00 -20.99
N ASN A 137 -17.44 10.04 -21.86
CA ASN A 137 -18.35 9.55 -22.91
C ASN A 137 -19.05 8.25 -22.54
N VAL A 138 -18.65 7.61 -21.41
CA VAL A 138 -19.31 6.43 -20.82
C VAL A 138 -20.05 6.90 -19.56
N THR A 139 -21.37 7.06 -19.66
CA THR A 139 -22.21 7.68 -18.64
C THR A 139 -23.38 6.81 -18.17
N LYS A 140 -23.64 5.67 -18.85
CA LYS A 140 -24.70 4.72 -18.50
C LYS A 140 -24.16 3.32 -18.37
N TRP A 141 -24.76 2.51 -17.48
CA TRP A 141 -24.36 1.13 -17.24
C TRP A 141 -24.60 0.22 -18.45
N SER A 142 -25.60 0.54 -19.29
CA SER A 142 -25.83 -0.16 -20.57
C SER A 142 -24.60 -0.15 -21.50
N GLN A 143 -23.81 0.91 -21.48
CA GLN A 143 -22.59 1.03 -22.31
C GLN A 143 -21.49 0.03 -21.90
N LEU A 144 -21.45 -0.37 -20.60
CA LEU A 144 -20.50 -1.38 -20.11
C LEU A 144 -21.01 -2.80 -20.33
N THR A 145 -22.30 -3.02 -20.05
CA THR A 145 -22.88 -4.36 -20.05
C THR A 145 -23.33 -4.82 -21.44
N GLY A 146 -23.70 -3.89 -22.30
CA GLY A 146 -24.38 -4.19 -23.58
C GLY A 146 -25.83 -4.64 -23.39
N THR A 147 -26.46 -4.29 -22.26
CA THR A 147 -27.85 -4.63 -21.91
C THR A 147 -28.68 -3.35 -21.75
N ASP A 148 -30.02 -3.49 -21.61
CA ASP A 148 -30.98 -2.37 -21.51
C ASP A 148 -30.97 -1.67 -20.12
N ILE A 149 -29.88 -1.71 -19.38
CA ILE A 149 -29.75 -1.05 -18.08
C ILE A 149 -29.57 0.46 -18.30
N ASP A 150 -30.67 1.22 -18.32
CA ASP A 150 -30.66 2.67 -18.55
C ASP A 150 -30.40 3.49 -17.25
N ALA A 151 -29.57 2.95 -16.33
CA ALA A 151 -29.17 3.67 -15.14
C ALA A 151 -27.90 4.50 -15.42
N PRO A 152 -27.78 5.71 -14.83
CA PRO A 152 -26.57 6.52 -14.95
C PRO A 152 -25.42 5.88 -14.19
N ILE A 153 -24.19 6.23 -14.56
CA ILE A 153 -22.99 5.95 -13.79
C ILE A 153 -22.67 7.18 -12.94
N HIS A 154 -22.48 6.98 -11.61
CA HIS A 154 -21.94 8.00 -10.74
C HIS A 154 -20.47 7.66 -10.44
N PRO A 155 -19.52 8.29 -11.14
CA PRO A 155 -18.11 8.00 -10.96
C PRO A 155 -17.53 8.83 -9.82
N TYR A 156 -16.99 8.13 -8.82
CA TYR A 156 -16.33 8.76 -7.68
C TYR A 156 -14.83 8.85 -7.91
N THR A 157 -14.23 9.95 -7.46
CA THR A 157 -12.79 10.22 -7.52
C THR A 157 -12.31 10.88 -6.22
N ARG A 158 -11.03 11.22 -6.13
CA ARG A 158 -10.41 11.80 -4.94
C ARG A 158 -10.33 13.32 -5.02
N SER A 159 -10.66 14.00 -3.92
CA SER A 159 -10.50 15.45 -3.77
C SER A 159 -9.12 15.84 -3.21
N ASP A 160 -8.43 14.94 -2.53
CA ASP A 160 -7.08 15.12 -2.01
C ASP A 160 -6.00 14.70 -3.03
N ALA A 161 -4.80 15.25 -2.92
CA ALA A 161 -3.65 14.87 -3.73
C ALA A 161 -3.18 13.47 -3.31
N CYS A 162 -3.61 12.44 -4.03
CA CYS A 162 -3.39 11.07 -3.62
C CYS A 162 -2.79 10.17 -4.71
N GLY A 163 -1.92 9.25 -4.25
CA GLY A 163 -1.28 8.31 -5.15
C GLY A 163 -2.26 7.31 -5.79
N ALA A 164 -3.40 7.01 -5.17
CA ALA A 164 -4.41 6.14 -5.77
C ALA A 164 -4.99 6.78 -7.04
N ALA A 165 -5.37 8.06 -7.00
CA ALA A 165 -5.91 8.78 -8.15
C ALA A 165 -4.84 8.93 -9.26
N GLU A 166 -3.60 9.22 -8.90
CA GLU A 166 -2.52 9.29 -9.89
C GLU A 166 -2.25 7.94 -10.56
N THR A 167 -2.20 6.87 -9.78
CA THR A 167 -1.99 5.51 -10.30
C THR A 167 -3.17 5.06 -11.18
N TRP A 168 -4.40 5.39 -10.77
CA TRP A 168 -5.59 5.11 -11.55
C TRP A 168 -5.59 5.87 -12.88
N ALA A 169 -5.24 7.17 -12.86
CA ALA A 169 -5.09 7.96 -14.07
C ALA A 169 -4.06 7.34 -15.03
N LYS A 170 -2.89 6.92 -14.53
CA LYS A 170 -1.85 6.25 -15.34
C LYS A 170 -2.34 4.94 -15.95
N TYR A 171 -3.08 4.13 -15.20
CA TYR A 171 -3.69 2.90 -15.71
C TYR A 171 -4.66 3.17 -16.87
N LEU A 172 -5.41 4.28 -16.79
CA LEU A 172 -6.38 4.70 -17.80
C LEU A 172 -5.76 5.48 -18.98
N GLY A 173 -4.43 5.54 -19.07
CA GLY A 173 -3.72 6.25 -20.16
C GLY A 173 -3.49 7.74 -19.92
N GLY A 174 -3.85 8.27 -18.75
CA GLY A 174 -3.45 9.59 -18.29
C GLY A 174 -2.02 9.63 -17.75
N LYS A 175 -1.58 10.79 -17.26
CA LYS A 175 -0.23 10.98 -16.70
C LYS A 175 -0.25 11.33 -15.22
N LYS A 176 -1.30 11.99 -14.76
CA LYS A 176 -1.43 12.54 -13.41
C LYS A 176 -2.91 12.58 -12.97
N GLN A 177 -3.14 12.78 -11.66
CA GLN A 177 -4.49 12.81 -11.08
C GLN A 177 -5.43 13.79 -11.79
N GLU A 178 -4.96 14.96 -12.22
CA GLU A 178 -5.77 16.00 -12.87
C GLU A 178 -6.29 15.57 -14.27
N ASP A 179 -5.79 14.48 -14.81
CA ASP A 179 -6.31 13.91 -16.05
C ASP A 179 -7.64 13.16 -15.84
N LEU A 180 -7.98 12.83 -14.57
CA LEU A 180 -9.31 12.38 -14.16
C LEU A 180 -10.25 13.58 -14.09
N LYS A 181 -10.75 14.04 -15.23
CA LYS A 181 -11.48 15.31 -15.40
C LYS A 181 -12.81 15.19 -16.13
N ALA A 182 -13.33 13.98 -16.33
CA ALA A 182 -14.63 13.79 -16.98
C ALA A 182 -15.73 14.59 -16.25
N LYS A 183 -16.69 15.09 -17.01
CA LYS A 183 -17.83 15.81 -16.43
C LYS A 183 -18.68 14.85 -15.60
N GLY A 184 -19.06 15.26 -14.40
CA GLY A 184 -19.89 14.46 -13.49
C GLY A 184 -19.12 13.63 -12.47
N LEU A 185 -17.78 13.76 -12.41
CA LEU A 185 -16.99 13.15 -11.33
C LEU A 185 -17.37 13.74 -9.97
N ILE A 186 -17.56 12.86 -8.99
CA ILE A 186 -17.87 13.21 -7.60
C ILE A 186 -16.59 13.02 -6.76
N ALA A 187 -16.00 14.13 -6.34
CA ALA A 187 -14.75 14.11 -5.59
C ALA A 187 -14.98 13.92 -4.08
N VAL A 188 -14.27 12.97 -3.48
CA VAL A 188 -14.39 12.60 -2.06
C VAL A 188 -13.01 12.54 -1.41
N TYR A 189 -12.91 12.97 -0.16
CA TYR A 189 -11.68 12.95 0.61
C TYR A 189 -11.36 11.57 1.18
N GLY A 190 -10.16 11.10 0.95
CA GLY A 190 -9.60 9.89 1.59
C GLY A 190 -10.18 8.57 1.04
N ASP A 191 -9.43 7.49 1.24
CA ASP A 191 -9.85 6.14 0.87
C ASP A 191 -11.10 5.67 1.64
N PRO A 192 -11.20 5.90 2.98
CA PRO A 192 -12.42 5.56 3.71
C PRO A 192 -13.65 6.31 3.20
N GLY A 193 -13.51 7.59 2.90
CA GLY A 193 -14.60 8.43 2.40
C GLY A 193 -15.09 7.95 1.03
N LEU A 194 -14.18 7.61 0.12
CA LEU A 194 -14.55 7.11 -1.20
C LEU A 194 -15.25 5.75 -1.11
N GLY A 195 -14.74 4.81 -0.30
CA GLY A 195 -15.40 3.52 -0.08
C GLY A 195 -16.81 3.69 0.45
N GLU A 196 -17.03 4.56 1.44
CA GLU A 196 -18.36 4.83 2.02
C GLU A 196 -19.30 5.51 1.02
N ALA A 197 -18.82 6.42 0.19
CA ALA A 197 -19.62 7.08 -0.84
C ALA A 197 -20.14 6.07 -1.88
N VAL A 198 -19.27 5.19 -2.39
CA VAL A 198 -19.67 4.12 -3.33
C VAL A 198 -20.66 3.14 -2.66
N ARG A 199 -20.47 2.82 -1.39
CA ARG A 199 -21.35 1.91 -0.63
C ARG A 199 -22.77 2.47 -0.47
N ARG A 200 -22.94 3.78 -0.40
CA ARG A 200 -24.24 4.45 -0.24
C ARG A 200 -25.00 4.67 -1.53
N ASP A 201 -24.32 4.69 -2.66
CA ASP A 201 -24.89 4.98 -3.96
C ASP A 201 -24.99 3.72 -4.83
N PRO A 202 -26.21 3.19 -5.07
CA PRO A 202 -26.39 1.97 -5.86
C PRO A 202 -25.93 2.05 -7.32
N VAL A 203 -25.76 3.24 -7.88
CA VAL A 203 -25.29 3.41 -9.27
C VAL A 203 -23.84 3.89 -9.35
N ALA A 204 -23.14 3.86 -8.21
CA ALA A 204 -21.76 4.29 -8.10
C ALA A 204 -20.76 3.29 -8.69
N ILE A 205 -19.66 3.87 -9.15
CA ILE A 205 -18.38 3.21 -9.38
C ILE A 205 -17.27 4.08 -8.78
N GLY A 206 -16.27 3.47 -8.16
CA GLY A 206 -15.10 4.15 -7.63
C GLY A 206 -13.84 3.33 -7.84
N TYR A 207 -12.75 3.76 -7.26
CA TYR A 207 -11.49 3.01 -7.19
C TYR A 207 -10.86 3.22 -5.81
N ASN A 208 -10.18 2.21 -5.29
CA ASN A 208 -9.53 2.33 -4.00
C ASN A 208 -8.29 1.43 -3.91
N ASN A 209 -7.47 1.66 -2.89
CA ASN A 209 -6.38 0.76 -2.56
C ASN A 209 -6.94 -0.57 -2.02
N VAL A 210 -6.23 -1.67 -2.26
CA VAL A 210 -6.66 -3.03 -1.88
C VAL A 210 -7.10 -3.11 -0.41
N ASN A 211 -6.36 -2.50 0.51
CA ASN A 211 -6.68 -2.53 1.95
C ASN A 211 -7.93 -1.71 2.36
N PHE A 212 -8.53 -0.98 1.45
CA PHE A 212 -9.82 -0.29 1.65
C PHE A 212 -10.94 -0.88 0.80
N ALA A 213 -10.61 -1.79 -0.11
CA ALA A 213 -11.58 -2.56 -0.88
C ALA A 213 -11.97 -3.89 -0.19
N TYR A 214 -11.08 -4.43 0.64
CA TYR A 214 -11.27 -5.67 1.38
C TYR A 214 -11.30 -5.43 2.88
N ASP A 215 -12.13 -6.21 3.59
CA ASP A 215 -12.19 -6.23 5.05
C ASP A 215 -11.02 -7.05 5.62
N ALA A 216 -10.19 -6.43 6.43
CA ALA A 216 -8.96 -7.03 6.96
C ALA A 216 -9.20 -8.28 7.86
N LYS A 217 -10.41 -8.45 8.42
CA LYS A 217 -10.72 -9.60 9.29
C LYS A 217 -11.15 -10.81 8.49
N THR A 218 -11.92 -10.59 7.43
CA THR A 218 -12.52 -11.66 6.62
C THR A 218 -11.75 -11.95 5.35
N GLY A 219 -10.91 -11.02 4.90
CA GLY A 219 -10.23 -11.07 3.60
C GLY A 219 -11.18 -10.97 2.40
N LYS A 220 -12.45 -10.68 2.61
CA LYS A 220 -13.47 -10.54 1.56
C LYS A 220 -13.71 -9.06 1.24
N PRO A 221 -14.29 -8.73 0.08
CA PRO A 221 -14.69 -7.36 -0.21
C PRO A 221 -15.52 -6.76 0.93
N VAL A 222 -15.34 -5.47 1.18
CA VAL A 222 -16.05 -4.73 2.23
C VAL A 222 -17.55 -4.87 2.05
N ALA A 223 -18.29 -5.14 3.13
CA ALA A 223 -19.73 -5.36 3.10
C ALA A 223 -20.48 -4.24 2.35
N GLY A 224 -21.27 -4.62 1.35
CA GLY A 224 -22.01 -3.70 0.46
C GLY A 224 -21.22 -3.21 -0.76
N LEU A 225 -19.94 -3.55 -0.86
CA LEU A 225 -19.05 -3.29 -1.99
C LEU A 225 -18.53 -4.59 -2.59
N ASP A 226 -18.06 -4.50 -3.83
CA ASP A 226 -17.26 -5.55 -4.45
C ASP A 226 -16.19 -4.93 -5.35
N VAL A 227 -15.16 -5.71 -5.66
CA VAL A 227 -14.11 -5.33 -6.62
C VAL A 227 -14.53 -5.81 -8.00
N LEU A 228 -14.53 -4.89 -8.96
CA LEU A 228 -14.81 -5.26 -10.36
C LEU A 228 -13.57 -5.92 -10.98
N PRO A 229 -13.69 -7.12 -11.55
CA PRO A 229 -12.61 -7.74 -12.28
C PRO A 229 -12.19 -6.90 -13.50
N LEU A 230 -10.90 -6.84 -13.76
CA LEU A 230 -10.35 -6.23 -14.96
C LEU A 230 -10.25 -7.31 -16.06
N ASP A 231 -10.86 -7.05 -17.20
CA ASP A 231 -10.68 -7.84 -18.43
C ASP A 231 -9.37 -7.38 -19.08
N VAL A 232 -8.26 -7.99 -18.66
CA VAL A 232 -6.89 -7.59 -19.06
C VAL A 232 -6.58 -8.08 -20.47
N ASN A 233 -7.03 -9.29 -20.81
CA ASN A 233 -6.82 -9.89 -22.14
C ASN A 233 -7.84 -9.40 -23.19
N THR A 234 -8.83 -8.60 -22.77
CA THR A 234 -9.84 -7.92 -23.60
C THR A 234 -10.79 -8.86 -24.38
N ASN A 235 -10.96 -10.10 -23.91
CA ASN A 235 -11.83 -11.08 -24.57
C ASN A 235 -13.32 -10.94 -24.22
N GLY A 236 -13.67 -10.10 -23.21
CA GLY A 236 -15.04 -9.79 -22.82
C GLY A 236 -15.64 -10.77 -21.80
N VAL A 237 -14.82 -11.62 -21.19
CA VAL A 237 -15.21 -12.52 -20.09
C VAL A 237 -14.06 -12.60 -19.09
N ILE A 238 -14.39 -12.77 -17.82
CA ILE A 238 -13.38 -13.09 -16.80
C ILE A 238 -13.15 -14.59 -16.84
N ASP A 239 -12.01 -14.98 -17.36
CA ASP A 239 -11.59 -16.37 -17.39
C ASP A 239 -10.83 -16.77 -16.11
N LYS A 240 -10.47 -18.06 -16.01
CA LYS A 240 -9.81 -18.58 -14.80
C LYS A 240 -8.49 -17.88 -14.46
N ALA A 241 -7.79 -17.34 -15.44
CA ALA A 241 -6.52 -16.64 -15.22
C ALA A 241 -6.72 -15.24 -14.64
N GLU A 242 -7.90 -14.65 -14.79
CA GLU A 242 -8.28 -13.32 -14.32
C GLU A 242 -9.22 -13.35 -13.10
N ASP A 243 -9.70 -14.54 -12.68
CA ASP A 243 -10.65 -14.71 -11.56
C ASP A 243 -9.91 -14.87 -10.22
N PHE A 244 -9.38 -13.77 -9.72
CA PHE A 244 -8.65 -13.73 -8.43
C PHE A 244 -9.14 -12.60 -7.49
N TYR A 245 -10.36 -12.09 -7.69
CA TYR A 245 -10.90 -10.96 -6.92
C TYR A 245 -11.74 -11.40 -5.72
N GLY A 246 -12.02 -12.69 -5.55
CA GLY A 246 -12.90 -13.20 -4.50
C GLY A 246 -12.38 -13.01 -3.09
N THR A 247 -11.05 -12.97 -2.89
CA THR A 247 -10.42 -12.65 -1.62
C THR A 247 -9.21 -11.74 -1.79
N GLN A 248 -8.88 -10.99 -0.73
CA GLN A 248 -7.67 -10.17 -0.70
C GLN A 248 -6.41 -11.01 -0.95
N ASN A 249 -6.33 -12.21 -0.37
CA ASN A 249 -5.17 -13.08 -0.51
C ASN A 249 -4.98 -13.55 -1.95
N ASP A 250 -6.05 -13.90 -2.66
CA ASP A 250 -5.96 -14.29 -4.07
C ASP A 250 -5.48 -13.14 -4.94
N LEU A 251 -6.02 -11.93 -4.69
CA LEU A 251 -5.61 -10.73 -5.43
C LEU A 251 -4.15 -10.36 -5.17
N ILE A 252 -3.69 -10.31 -3.90
CA ILE A 252 -2.28 -9.98 -3.61
C ILE A 252 -1.32 -11.04 -4.17
N ALA A 253 -1.72 -12.32 -4.17
CA ALA A 253 -0.95 -13.37 -4.81
C ALA A 253 -0.87 -13.18 -6.34
N ALA A 254 -1.96 -12.82 -7.00
CA ALA A 254 -1.98 -12.51 -8.43
C ALA A 254 -1.09 -11.29 -8.76
N ILE A 255 -1.14 -10.23 -7.94
CA ILE A 255 -0.25 -9.06 -8.09
C ILE A 255 1.22 -9.48 -7.93
N GLY A 256 1.51 -10.34 -6.95
CA GLY A 256 2.86 -10.85 -6.70
C GLY A 256 3.43 -11.67 -7.85
N ARG A 257 2.60 -12.45 -8.56
CA ARG A 257 2.98 -13.21 -9.76
C ARG A 257 3.05 -12.37 -11.04
N GLY A 258 2.50 -11.15 -11.04
CA GLY A 258 2.40 -10.30 -12.22
C GLY A 258 1.18 -10.56 -13.10
N ASP A 259 0.19 -11.30 -12.61
CA ASP A 259 -1.08 -11.57 -13.33
C ASP A 259 -1.99 -10.32 -13.35
N PHE A 260 -1.83 -9.45 -12.37
CA PHE A 260 -2.53 -8.16 -12.29
C PHE A 260 -1.68 -7.03 -12.90
N PRO A 261 -2.28 -6.09 -13.67
CA PRO A 261 -1.51 -5.07 -14.39
C PRO A 261 -0.76 -4.08 -13.47
N SER A 262 0.34 -3.55 -13.98
CA SER A 262 1.14 -2.54 -13.27
C SER A 262 1.54 -1.40 -14.23
N PRO A 263 0.92 -0.18 -14.13
CA PRO A 263 -0.15 0.13 -13.18
C PRO A 263 -1.43 -0.68 -13.45
N PRO A 264 -2.39 -0.83 -12.52
CA PRO A 264 -2.53 -0.07 -11.28
C PRO A 264 -1.86 -0.70 -10.05
N ALA A 265 -1.09 -1.80 -10.16
CA ALA A 265 -0.15 -2.20 -9.12
C ALA A 265 1.06 -1.25 -9.11
N ARG A 266 1.61 -1.00 -7.90
CA ARG A 266 2.68 -0.01 -7.71
C ARG A 266 3.46 -0.27 -6.44
N ASP A 267 4.68 0.27 -6.38
CA ASP A 267 5.42 0.31 -5.12
C ASP A 267 4.94 1.45 -4.22
N LEU A 268 5.08 1.25 -2.93
CA LEU A 268 4.87 2.25 -1.89
C LEU A 268 6.21 2.60 -1.25
N TYR A 269 6.37 3.85 -0.87
CA TYR A 269 7.64 4.40 -0.45
C TYR A 269 7.55 5.05 0.93
N PHE A 270 8.55 4.81 1.76
CA PHE A 270 8.99 5.76 2.76
C PHE A 270 9.88 6.79 2.06
N VAL A 271 9.65 8.05 2.33
CA VAL A 271 10.46 9.14 1.79
C VAL A 271 11.06 9.93 2.94
N THR A 272 12.34 10.24 2.88
CA THR A 272 13.01 11.17 3.81
C THR A 272 13.54 12.36 3.02
N LYS A 273 13.79 13.48 3.69
CA LYS A 273 14.48 14.62 3.09
C LYS A 273 15.98 14.36 3.13
N GLY A 274 16.56 14.13 1.99
CA GLY A 274 17.90 13.59 1.88
C GLY A 274 18.01 12.17 2.41
N LYS A 275 19.19 11.59 2.30
CA LYS A 275 19.50 10.29 2.89
C LYS A 275 19.37 10.38 4.42
N PRO A 276 18.63 9.46 5.07
CA PRO A 276 18.43 9.55 6.51
C PRO A 276 19.76 9.33 7.26
N THR A 277 20.06 10.25 8.18
CA THR A 277 21.25 10.22 9.05
C THR A 277 20.89 9.95 10.51
N SER A 278 19.62 10.13 10.90
CA SER A 278 19.13 9.77 12.23
C SER A 278 19.22 8.26 12.44
N GLY A 279 19.94 7.81 13.46
CA GLY A 279 20.08 6.39 13.79
C GLY A 279 18.71 5.71 13.97
N LEU A 280 17.78 6.36 14.67
CA LEU A 280 16.45 5.80 14.94
C LEU A 280 15.62 5.59 13.66
N ILE A 281 15.61 6.54 12.72
CA ILE A 281 14.92 6.41 11.44
C ILE A 281 15.57 5.32 10.59
N VAL A 282 16.90 5.28 10.52
CA VAL A 282 17.64 4.25 9.77
C VAL A 282 17.36 2.86 10.34
N ASP A 283 17.39 2.69 11.65
CA ASP A 283 17.15 1.43 12.34
C ASP A 283 15.71 0.93 12.06
N PHE A 284 14.72 1.82 12.16
CA PHE A 284 13.32 1.47 11.84
C PHE A 284 13.14 1.08 10.38
N VAL A 285 13.69 1.86 9.44
CA VAL A 285 13.55 1.58 8.00
C VAL A 285 14.28 0.28 7.63
N LEU A 286 15.48 0.03 8.16
CA LEU A 286 16.19 -1.23 7.94
C LEU A 286 15.45 -2.42 8.53
N TRP A 287 14.87 -2.28 9.72
CA TRP A 287 14.02 -3.31 10.30
C TRP A 287 12.77 -3.57 9.44
N ALA A 288 12.09 -2.52 8.95
CA ALA A 288 10.93 -2.65 8.06
C ALA A 288 11.27 -3.39 6.75
N LEU A 289 12.48 -3.16 6.21
CA LEU A 289 12.98 -3.85 5.00
C LEU A 289 13.44 -5.29 5.25
N LYS A 290 13.66 -5.70 6.49
CA LYS A 290 14.11 -7.04 6.90
C LYS A 290 13.00 -7.78 7.64
N ASP A 291 13.04 -7.74 8.96
CA ASP A 291 12.11 -8.47 9.83
C ASP A 291 10.66 -8.03 9.65
N GLY A 292 10.45 -6.74 9.36
CA GLY A 292 9.16 -6.15 9.07
C GLY A 292 8.46 -6.74 7.84
N GLN A 293 9.21 -7.33 6.90
CA GLN A 293 8.63 -7.97 5.71
C GLN A 293 7.78 -9.20 6.06
N THR A 294 8.02 -9.84 7.21
CA THR A 294 7.22 -10.98 7.67
C THR A 294 5.74 -10.62 7.91
N PHE A 295 5.43 -9.36 8.14
CA PHE A 295 4.06 -8.86 8.38
C PHE A 295 3.35 -8.41 7.10
N VAL A 296 4.04 -8.30 5.97
CA VAL A 296 3.54 -7.63 4.76
C VAL A 296 2.32 -8.36 4.18
N ASN A 297 2.44 -9.65 3.87
CA ASN A 297 1.35 -10.40 3.23
C ASN A 297 0.13 -10.54 4.15
N SER A 298 0.36 -10.79 5.44
CA SER A 298 -0.73 -10.88 6.44
C SER A 298 -1.44 -9.56 6.69
N SER A 299 -0.84 -8.45 6.28
CA SER A 299 -1.44 -7.10 6.34
C SER A 299 -2.07 -6.66 5.01
N GLY A 300 -2.18 -7.57 4.03
CA GLY A 300 -2.83 -7.30 2.74
C GLY A 300 -1.97 -6.53 1.74
N TYR A 301 -0.65 -6.61 1.87
CA TYR A 301 0.31 -6.03 0.93
C TYR A 301 1.13 -7.11 0.23
N ILE A 302 1.93 -6.73 -0.73
CA ILE A 302 2.81 -7.61 -1.48
C ILE A 302 4.26 -7.28 -1.15
N CYS A 303 5.05 -8.28 -0.76
CA CYS A 303 6.48 -8.13 -0.58
C CYS A 303 7.15 -7.69 -1.89
N LEU A 304 8.13 -6.81 -1.77
CA LEU A 304 9.00 -6.51 -2.90
C LEU A 304 9.92 -7.72 -3.19
N PRO A 305 10.38 -7.88 -4.46
CA PRO A 305 11.41 -8.86 -4.78
C PRO A 305 12.65 -8.69 -3.89
N ALA A 306 13.28 -9.80 -3.50
CA ALA A 306 14.43 -9.79 -2.58
C ALA A 306 15.58 -8.89 -3.08
N GLU A 307 15.86 -8.92 -4.38
CA GLU A 307 16.85 -8.05 -5.03
C GLU A 307 16.54 -6.56 -4.88
N LYS A 308 15.24 -6.20 -4.90
CA LYS A 308 14.79 -4.82 -4.73
C LYS A 308 14.94 -4.36 -3.28
N ILE A 309 14.61 -5.22 -2.31
CA ILE A 309 14.84 -4.97 -0.88
C ILE A 309 16.33 -4.76 -0.63
N GLU A 310 17.18 -5.66 -1.12
CA GLU A 310 18.63 -5.56 -0.95
C GLU A 310 19.19 -4.26 -1.55
N ALA A 311 18.72 -3.85 -2.72
CA ALA A 311 19.10 -2.59 -3.33
C ALA A 311 18.75 -1.37 -2.43
N GLN A 312 17.59 -1.38 -1.73
CA GLN A 312 17.25 -0.32 -0.78
C GLN A 312 18.20 -0.35 0.43
N ILE A 313 18.51 -1.51 0.97
CA ILE A 313 19.42 -1.69 2.11
C ILE A 313 20.83 -1.18 1.75
N VAL A 314 21.34 -1.55 0.57
CA VAL A 314 22.65 -1.07 0.08
C VAL A 314 22.67 0.45 -0.04
N ARG A 315 21.61 1.06 -0.61
CA ARG A 315 21.49 2.52 -0.72
C ARG A 315 21.47 3.23 0.64
N LEU A 316 20.81 2.63 1.63
CA LEU A 316 20.77 3.18 3.00
C LEU A 316 22.13 3.09 3.68
N ASN A 317 22.88 2.00 3.49
CA ASN A 317 24.17 1.75 4.11
C ASN A 317 25.36 2.38 3.35
N ALA A 318 25.20 2.78 2.09
CA ALA A 318 26.28 3.43 1.33
C ALA A 318 26.76 4.66 2.09
N LYS A 319 28.09 4.90 2.13
CA LYS A 319 28.62 6.15 2.68
C LYS A 319 28.17 7.33 1.79
N PRO A 320 27.90 8.52 2.36
CA PRO A 320 27.56 9.70 1.60
C PRO A 320 28.64 10.08 0.60
#